data_ada9ad8eee448e6d68c526f0fa61968d
#
_entry.id   ada9ad8eee448e6d68c526f0fa61968d
#
_cell.length_a   1.000
_cell.length_b   1.000
_cell.length_c   1.000
_cell.angle_alpha   90.00
_cell.angle_beta   90.00
_cell.angle_gamma   90.00
#
_symmetry.space_group_name_H-M   'P 1'
#
loop_
_entity.id
_entity.type
_entity.pdbx_description
1 polymer ?
#
loop_
_entity_poly.entity_id
_entity_poly.type
_entity_poly.pdbx_seq_one_letter_code
_entity_poly.pdbx_strand_id
1 'polypeptide(L)'
;MSLPHAYERNPRLAELDAHVVATGYDGGRPWAVLDDTVFYPEGGGQPADRGFLGDVEVLDVQKAEGAVRHLLAAPLPEGPVRVRLDWSRRFDHMQQHTGQHLLTAVAADRLGWETTAFHLGPDTCDVELAVPSISPAEAARLEEEVAREIRAARPVTARRVSPEEMASLPVRTRGLPEGHAGDVRLVEIAGVDLNTCGGTHLASTAEIEALKLLGTERLRGGTRLFFVAGGRVRRRLGAHEERNAKLRVLLGAPDAGLAETVEAKLGQLAEAGKALRAAEEELAEAKAEALAVPGAAVVDAHFEGRDLAFLTRVGKRFSSLPAPGVALLTSARGALGGPERRPAGADGPFLGRPLSLPAL
;
A
#
# COMPACT_ATOMS: atom_id res chain seq x y z
N MET A 1 3.99 39.08 17.13
CA MET A 1 3.98 37.74 16.53
C MET A 1 2.82 36.98 17.16
N SER A 2 1.94 36.34 16.37
CA SER A 2 0.93 35.45 16.91
C SER A 2 1.61 34.23 17.54
N LEU A 3 1.04 33.70 18.63
CA LEU A 3 1.51 32.46 19.22
C LEU A 3 1.34 31.30 18.21
N PRO A 4 2.29 30.35 18.16
CA PRO A 4 2.11 29.15 17.34
C PRO A 4 0.80 28.43 17.73
N HIS A 5 0.15 27.77 16.77
CA HIS A 5 -1.06 27.00 17.06
C HIS A 5 -0.80 25.81 18.00
N ALA A 6 -1.87 25.31 18.64
CA ALA A 6 -1.79 24.23 19.62
C ALA A 6 -1.12 22.98 19.06
N TYR A 7 -1.35 22.62 17.78
CA TYR A 7 -0.69 21.48 17.14
C TYR A 7 0.84 21.61 17.05
N GLU A 8 1.37 22.84 17.03
CA GLU A 8 2.81 23.09 17.03
C GLU A 8 3.39 23.07 18.45
N ARG A 9 2.65 23.67 19.43
CA ARG A 9 3.06 23.77 20.83
C ARG A 9 3.02 22.43 21.55
N ASN A 10 1.97 21.65 21.27
CA ASN A 10 1.79 20.31 21.85
C ASN A 10 1.12 19.38 20.82
N PRO A 11 1.87 18.67 20.00
CA PRO A 11 1.32 17.76 18.99
C PRO A 11 0.53 16.58 19.58
N ARG A 12 0.61 16.36 20.90
CA ARG A 12 -0.13 15.30 21.61
C ARG A 12 -1.49 15.76 22.14
N LEU A 13 -1.81 17.03 22.02
CA LEU A 13 -3.11 17.55 22.43
C LEU A 13 -4.18 17.10 21.43
N ALA A 14 -5.14 16.30 21.91
CA ALA A 14 -6.21 15.75 21.06
C ALA A 14 -7.52 16.55 21.15
N GLU A 15 -7.68 17.37 22.17
CA GLU A 15 -8.90 18.14 22.39
C GLU A 15 -8.56 19.56 22.84
N LEU A 16 -9.41 20.52 22.45
CA LEU A 16 -9.26 21.94 22.76
C LEU A 16 -10.63 22.60 22.78
N ASP A 17 -10.85 23.52 23.73
CA ASP A 17 -11.94 24.48 23.65
C ASP A 17 -11.46 25.72 22.92
N ALA A 18 -12.09 26.06 21.81
CA ALA A 18 -11.71 27.15 20.90
C ALA A 18 -12.93 27.97 20.51
N HIS A 19 -12.70 29.04 19.74
CA HIS A 19 -13.77 29.84 19.15
C HIS A 19 -13.65 29.82 17.62
N VAL A 20 -14.78 29.61 16.95
CA VAL A 20 -14.91 29.85 15.51
C VAL A 20 -14.93 31.35 15.31
N VAL A 21 -13.89 31.87 14.66
CA VAL A 21 -13.70 33.33 14.44
C VAL A 21 -14.05 33.78 13.01
N ALA A 22 -14.16 32.85 12.08
CA ALA A 22 -14.63 33.12 10.72
C ALA A 22 -15.19 31.85 10.08
N THR A 23 -16.17 32.02 9.21
CA THR A 23 -16.79 30.94 8.43
C THR A 23 -16.99 31.37 6.99
N GLY A 24 -17.15 30.40 6.08
CA GLY A 24 -17.42 30.68 4.68
C GLY A 24 -17.58 29.43 3.86
N TYR A 25 -17.55 29.57 2.54
CA TYR A 25 -17.66 28.48 1.58
C TYR A 25 -16.56 28.55 0.54
N ASP A 26 -16.04 27.41 0.16
CA ASP A 26 -15.11 27.25 -0.96
C ASP A 26 -15.61 26.11 -1.87
N GLY A 27 -15.92 26.43 -3.13
CA GLY A 27 -16.49 25.47 -4.06
C GLY A 27 -17.77 24.76 -3.56
N GLY A 28 -18.57 25.44 -2.72
CA GLY A 28 -19.78 24.88 -2.11
C GLY A 28 -19.52 24.08 -0.81
N ARG A 29 -18.28 23.94 -0.37
CA ARG A 29 -17.92 23.28 0.90
C ARG A 29 -17.78 24.33 1.99
N PRO A 30 -18.45 24.14 3.15
CA PRO A 30 -18.29 25.04 4.28
C PRO A 30 -16.90 24.88 4.91
N TRP A 31 -16.36 26.00 5.42
CA TRP A 31 -15.13 26.01 6.22
C TRP A 31 -15.27 26.91 7.43
N ALA A 32 -14.42 26.64 8.43
CA ALA A 32 -14.26 27.48 9.62
C ALA A 32 -12.78 27.77 9.89
N VAL A 33 -12.51 28.94 10.49
CA VAL A 33 -11.23 29.32 11.09
C VAL A 33 -11.43 29.43 12.59
N LEU A 34 -10.49 28.92 13.37
CA LEU A 34 -10.48 28.96 14.81
C LEU A 34 -9.42 29.95 15.32
N ASP A 35 -9.63 30.53 16.52
CA ASP A 35 -8.64 31.33 17.23
C ASP A 35 -7.39 30.50 17.60
N ASP A 36 -7.53 29.22 17.90
CA ASP A 36 -6.46 28.23 18.06
C ASP A 36 -6.91 26.85 17.58
N THR A 37 -5.98 25.97 17.19
CA THR A 37 -6.34 24.65 16.67
C THR A 37 -5.32 23.56 16.98
N VAL A 38 -5.84 22.36 17.29
CA VAL A 38 -5.05 21.13 17.39
C VAL A 38 -4.86 20.43 16.02
N PHE A 39 -5.60 20.85 14.99
CA PHE A 39 -5.52 20.23 13.67
C PHE A 39 -4.29 20.71 12.89
N TYR A 40 -3.47 19.76 12.44
CA TYR A 40 -2.37 20.02 11.52
C TYR A 40 -2.91 20.20 10.09
N PRO A 41 -2.66 21.33 9.45
CA PRO A 41 -2.98 21.52 8.04
C PRO A 41 -1.99 20.77 7.16
N GLU A 42 -2.44 20.26 6.02
CA GLU A 42 -1.55 19.63 5.05
C GLU A 42 -0.33 20.51 4.72
N GLY A 43 0.85 19.89 4.75
CA GLY A 43 2.10 20.59 4.44
C GLY A 43 3.34 19.74 4.69
N GLY A 44 4.44 20.07 4.01
CA GLY A 44 5.72 19.39 4.19
C GLY A 44 5.67 17.88 3.97
N GLY A 45 4.79 17.41 3.08
CA GLY A 45 4.61 15.98 2.78
C GLY A 45 3.73 15.22 3.78
N GLN A 46 3.29 15.84 4.89
CA GLN A 46 2.37 15.22 5.83
C GLN A 46 0.93 15.60 5.50
N PRO A 47 0.01 14.62 5.35
CA PRO A 47 -1.41 14.87 5.14
C PRO A 47 -2.09 15.58 6.33
N ALA A 48 -3.18 16.28 6.06
CA ALA A 48 -3.98 16.95 7.07
C ALA A 48 -4.60 16.00 8.08
N ASP A 49 -4.85 16.53 9.26
CA ASP A 49 -5.64 15.84 10.27
C ASP A 49 -7.14 15.85 9.95
N ARG A 50 -7.86 15.01 10.70
CA ARG A 50 -9.32 14.92 10.69
C ARG A 50 -9.86 14.88 12.12
N GLY A 51 -11.17 15.05 12.27
CA GLY A 51 -11.83 14.97 13.55
C GLY A 51 -13.15 15.74 13.55
N PHE A 52 -13.45 16.47 14.62
CA PHE A 52 -14.75 17.14 14.79
C PHE A 52 -14.61 18.52 15.42
N LEU A 53 -15.45 19.44 14.97
CA LEU A 53 -15.77 20.71 15.64
C LEU A 53 -17.18 20.60 16.18
N GLY A 54 -17.33 20.44 17.50
CA GLY A 54 -18.60 20.01 18.09
C GLY A 54 -19.01 18.65 17.51
N ASP A 55 -20.15 18.62 16.80
CA ASP A 55 -20.66 17.44 16.13
C ASP A 55 -20.42 17.45 14.60
N VAL A 56 -19.76 18.49 14.08
CA VAL A 56 -19.48 18.64 12.66
C VAL A 56 -18.11 18.03 12.31
N GLU A 57 -18.09 17.10 11.36
CA GLU A 57 -16.87 16.46 10.91
C GLU A 57 -15.96 17.43 10.14
N VAL A 58 -14.65 17.39 10.46
CA VAL A 58 -13.58 18.07 9.72
C VAL A 58 -13.04 17.11 8.67
N LEU A 59 -13.30 17.41 7.41
CA LEU A 59 -12.95 16.56 6.26
C LEU A 59 -11.50 16.78 5.82
N ASP A 60 -11.01 18.02 5.95
CA ASP A 60 -9.67 18.43 5.54
C ASP A 60 -9.26 19.72 6.28
N VAL A 61 -7.95 19.97 6.36
CA VAL A 61 -7.39 21.17 6.99
C VAL A 61 -6.29 21.76 6.10
N GLN A 62 -6.42 23.03 5.77
CA GLN A 62 -5.54 23.70 4.80
C GLN A 62 -5.02 25.04 5.32
N LYS A 63 -3.83 25.43 4.87
CA LYS A 63 -3.34 26.82 5.03
C LYS A 63 -3.84 27.65 3.87
N ALA A 64 -4.61 28.68 4.15
CA ALA A 64 -5.12 29.61 3.15
C ALA A 64 -5.13 31.04 3.69
N GLU A 65 -4.58 31.99 2.93
CA GLU A 65 -4.58 33.43 3.28
C GLU A 65 -4.02 33.73 4.68
N GLY A 66 -3.01 32.96 5.13
CA GLY A 66 -2.39 33.16 6.45
C GLY A 66 -3.17 32.54 7.64
N ALA A 67 -4.30 31.89 7.38
CA ALA A 67 -5.11 31.20 8.39
C ALA A 67 -5.11 29.67 8.17
N VAL A 68 -5.53 28.94 9.20
CA VAL A 68 -5.81 27.49 9.12
C VAL A 68 -7.32 27.33 8.91
N ARG A 69 -7.71 26.91 7.70
CA ARG A 69 -9.10 26.63 7.33
C ARG A 69 -9.41 25.13 7.55
N HIS A 70 -10.50 24.90 8.28
CA HIS A 70 -11.05 23.55 8.49
C HIS A 70 -12.23 23.36 7.54
N LEU A 71 -12.09 22.47 6.55
CA LEU A 71 -13.18 22.11 5.63
C LEU A 71 -14.14 21.15 6.31
N LEU A 72 -15.42 21.48 6.30
CA LEU A 72 -16.44 20.83 7.13
C LEU A 72 -17.44 20.03 6.29
N ALA A 73 -18.03 19.01 6.91
CA ALA A 73 -19.14 18.27 6.32
C ALA A 73 -20.46 19.07 6.33
N ALA A 74 -20.61 20.02 7.25
CA ALA A 74 -21.77 20.91 7.37
C ALA A 74 -21.35 22.29 7.90
N PRO A 75 -22.12 23.35 7.63
CA PRO A 75 -21.80 24.69 8.13
C PRO A 75 -21.85 24.76 9.66
N LEU A 76 -21.00 25.58 10.25
CA LEU A 76 -20.89 25.82 11.67
C LEU A 76 -21.00 27.34 11.93
N PRO A 77 -21.77 27.81 12.95
CA PRO A 77 -21.82 29.21 13.31
C PRO A 77 -20.54 29.66 14.02
N GLU A 78 -20.27 30.95 14.01
CA GLU A 78 -19.25 31.56 14.87
C GLU A 78 -19.60 31.40 16.38
N GLY A 79 -18.57 31.29 17.23
CA GLY A 79 -18.72 31.12 18.65
C GLY A 79 -17.90 29.97 19.24
N PRO A 80 -18.14 29.64 20.50
CA PRO A 80 -17.38 28.59 21.21
C PRO A 80 -17.64 27.21 20.61
N VAL A 81 -16.57 26.41 20.49
CA VAL A 81 -16.63 25.07 19.93
C VAL A 81 -15.63 24.13 20.62
N ARG A 82 -16.07 22.91 20.89
CA ARG A 82 -15.18 21.84 21.32
C ARG A 82 -14.52 21.20 20.10
N VAL A 83 -13.20 21.22 20.08
CA VAL A 83 -12.36 20.62 19.03
C VAL A 83 -11.94 19.23 19.48
N ARG A 84 -12.15 18.21 18.63
CA ARG A 84 -11.75 16.81 18.89
C ARG A 84 -11.01 16.25 17.66
N LEU A 85 -9.75 15.89 17.86
CA LEU A 85 -8.87 15.34 16.85
C LEU A 85 -9.10 13.83 16.72
N ASP A 86 -9.03 13.28 15.49
CA ASP A 86 -8.79 11.85 15.28
C ASP A 86 -7.34 11.52 15.69
N TRP A 87 -7.20 11.11 16.95
CA TRP A 87 -5.90 10.78 17.52
C TRP A 87 -5.23 9.60 16.82
N SER A 88 -6.01 8.60 16.37
CA SER A 88 -5.46 7.43 15.69
C SER A 88 -4.77 7.81 14.39
N ARG A 89 -5.40 8.70 13.61
CA ARG A 89 -4.83 9.26 12.38
C ARG A 89 -3.60 10.13 12.67
N ARG A 90 -3.68 11.04 13.65
CA ARG A 90 -2.57 11.90 14.05
C ARG A 90 -1.35 11.07 14.47
N PHE A 91 -1.54 10.10 15.35
CA PHE A 91 -0.46 9.25 15.86
C PHE A 91 0.18 8.40 14.76
N ASP A 92 -0.63 7.85 13.87
CA ASP A 92 -0.14 7.15 12.67
C ASP A 92 0.75 8.07 11.81
N HIS A 93 0.31 9.30 11.52
CA HIS A 93 1.12 10.26 10.76
C HIS A 93 2.42 10.63 11.50
N MET A 94 2.37 10.83 12.82
CA MET A 94 3.57 11.09 13.62
C MET A 94 4.55 9.92 13.58
N GLN A 95 4.06 8.66 13.62
CA GLN A 95 4.89 7.47 13.46
C GLN A 95 5.57 7.42 12.10
N GLN A 96 4.82 7.66 11.01
CA GLN A 96 5.39 7.66 9.66
C GLN A 96 6.41 8.80 9.50
N HIS A 97 6.08 10.02 9.94
CA HIS A 97 6.92 11.19 9.75
C HIS A 97 8.21 11.11 10.57
N THR A 98 8.12 10.74 11.86
CA THR A 98 9.31 10.54 12.70
C THR A 98 10.14 9.35 12.20
N GLY A 99 9.47 8.28 11.74
CA GLY A 99 10.11 7.14 11.10
C GLY A 99 10.86 7.52 9.82
N GLN A 100 10.28 8.42 9.00
CA GLN A 100 10.94 8.94 7.80
C GLN A 100 12.20 9.72 8.15
N HIS A 101 12.14 10.66 9.12
CA HIS A 101 13.32 11.42 9.58
C HIS A 101 14.43 10.48 10.06
N LEU A 102 14.07 9.51 10.90
CA LEU A 102 15.03 8.53 11.40
C LEU A 102 15.65 7.70 10.27
N LEU A 103 14.84 7.19 9.36
CA LEU A 103 15.28 6.38 8.22
C LEU A 103 16.27 7.14 7.34
N THR A 104 15.94 8.38 6.98
CA THR A 104 16.79 9.20 6.09
C THR A 104 18.09 9.64 6.76
N ALA A 105 18.05 9.96 8.05
CA ALA A 105 19.26 10.28 8.80
C ALA A 105 20.20 9.08 8.90
N VAL A 106 19.67 7.89 9.24
CA VAL A 106 20.46 6.65 9.31
C VAL A 106 21.01 6.25 7.94
N ALA A 107 20.20 6.37 6.87
CA ALA A 107 20.65 6.10 5.50
C ALA A 107 21.83 7.00 5.08
N ALA A 108 21.74 8.29 5.39
CA ALA A 108 22.82 9.24 5.09
C ALA A 108 24.07 8.95 5.92
N ASP A 109 23.95 8.78 7.24
CA ASP A 109 25.10 8.69 8.14
C ASP A 109 25.82 7.33 8.11
N ARG A 110 25.07 6.23 7.92
CA ARG A 110 25.61 4.87 7.98
C ARG A 110 25.95 4.28 6.61
N LEU A 111 25.28 4.78 5.55
CA LEU A 111 25.42 4.22 4.20
C LEU A 111 25.82 5.26 3.15
N GLY A 112 25.84 6.56 3.52
CA GLY A 112 26.15 7.64 2.59
C GLY A 112 25.05 7.89 1.54
N TRP A 113 23.79 7.50 1.83
CA TRP A 113 22.68 7.63 0.89
C TRP A 113 21.92 8.93 1.12
N GLU A 114 22.07 9.85 0.21
CA GLU A 114 21.36 11.13 0.25
C GLU A 114 19.90 10.96 -0.14
N THR A 115 18.99 11.63 0.59
CA THR A 115 17.56 11.66 0.30
C THR A 115 17.23 12.82 -0.63
N THR A 116 16.61 12.51 -1.77
CA THR A 116 16.18 13.50 -2.76
C THR A 116 14.68 13.87 -2.64
N ALA A 117 13.84 12.93 -2.23
CA ALA A 117 12.40 13.15 -1.99
C ALA A 117 11.86 12.20 -0.93
N PHE A 118 10.68 12.50 -0.42
CA PHE A 118 9.89 11.57 0.39
C PHE A 118 8.40 11.85 0.24
N HIS A 119 7.57 10.84 0.49
CA HIS A 119 6.12 10.92 0.45
C HIS A 119 5.50 10.11 1.58
N LEU A 120 4.60 10.73 2.34
CA LEU A 120 3.85 10.08 3.41
C LEU A 120 2.45 9.70 2.88
N GLY A 121 2.38 8.59 2.17
CA GLY A 121 1.12 8.08 1.62
C GLY A 121 0.19 7.49 2.69
N PRO A 122 -1.09 7.24 2.34
CA PRO A 122 -2.08 6.73 3.29
C PRO A 122 -1.79 5.30 3.77
N ASP A 123 -1.28 4.43 2.91
CA ASP A 123 -1.03 3.02 3.22
C ASP A 123 0.46 2.69 3.34
N THR A 124 1.28 3.33 2.51
CA THR A 124 2.73 3.17 2.46
C THR A 124 3.39 4.53 2.31
N CYS A 125 4.60 4.64 2.84
CA CYS A 125 5.46 5.81 2.67
C CYS A 125 6.67 5.43 1.83
N ASP A 126 7.32 6.40 1.22
CA ASP A 126 8.56 6.20 0.49
C ASP A 126 9.57 7.32 0.72
N VAL A 127 10.83 6.97 0.50
CA VAL A 127 11.95 7.91 0.39
C VAL A 127 12.68 7.64 -0.91
N GLU A 128 13.07 8.69 -1.60
CA GLU A 128 13.92 8.61 -2.80
C GLU A 128 15.37 8.86 -2.40
N LEU A 129 16.24 7.93 -2.75
CA LEU A 129 17.64 7.92 -2.39
C LEU A 129 18.52 8.03 -3.64
N ALA A 130 19.57 8.84 -3.58
CA ALA A 130 20.52 9.06 -4.69
C ALA A 130 21.47 7.87 -4.86
N VAL A 131 20.93 6.64 -4.98
CA VAL A 131 21.69 5.41 -5.18
C VAL A 131 21.08 4.60 -6.32
N PRO A 132 21.89 3.94 -7.16
CA PRO A 132 21.40 3.27 -8.36
C PRO A 132 20.53 2.04 -8.07
N SER A 133 20.77 1.37 -6.93
CA SER A 133 20.03 0.20 -6.46
C SER A 133 20.30 -0.05 -5.00
N ILE A 134 19.45 -0.81 -4.35
CA ILE A 134 19.60 -1.26 -2.95
C ILE A 134 19.42 -2.78 -2.96
N SER A 135 20.43 -3.51 -2.58
CA SER A 135 20.39 -4.96 -2.44
C SER A 135 19.57 -5.38 -1.20
N PRO A 136 19.05 -6.62 -1.16
CA PRO A 136 18.36 -7.13 0.04
C PRO A 136 19.23 -7.08 1.31
N ALA A 137 20.52 -7.30 1.20
CA ALA A 137 21.46 -7.24 2.33
C ALA A 137 21.64 -5.80 2.86
N GLU A 138 21.71 -4.82 1.96
CA GLU A 138 21.80 -3.41 2.32
C GLU A 138 20.50 -2.91 2.95
N ALA A 139 19.34 -3.31 2.40
CA ALA A 139 18.05 -3.00 2.99
C ALA A 139 17.91 -3.60 4.39
N ALA A 140 18.30 -4.86 4.59
CA ALA A 140 18.28 -5.50 5.91
C ALA A 140 19.23 -4.79 6.91
N ARG A 141 20.41 -4.37 6.46
CA ARG A 141 21.34 -3.60 7.29
C ARG A 141 20.75 -2.25 7.69
N LEU A 142 20.15 -1.51 6.75
CA LEU A 142 19.51 -0.23 7.04
C LEU A 142 18.36 -0.40 8.05
N GLU A 143 17.52 -1.43 7.86
CA GLU A 143 16.41 -1.72 8.76
C GLU A 143 16.90 -2.03 10.19
N GLU A 144 17.97 -2.80 10.35
CA GLU A 144 18.55 -3.09 11.68
C GLU A 144 19.18 -1.85 12.33
N GLU A 145 19.86 -0.98 11.56
CA GLU A 145 20.39 0.27 12.10
C GLU A 145 19.24 1.20 12.58
N VAL A 146 18.17 1.31 11.82
CA VAL A 146 16.95 2.06 12.22
C VAL A 146 16.34 1.44 13.48
N ALA A 147 16.21 0.12 13.53
CA ALA A 147 15.67 -0.58 14.70
C ALA A 147 16.52 -0.35 15.96
N ARG A 148 17.83 -0.22 15.81
CA ARG A 148 18.74 0.14 16.93
C ARG A 148 18.42 1.52 17.50
N GLU A 149 18.22 2.51 16.63
CA GLU A 149 17.89 3.88 17.05
C GLU A 149 16.45 3.99 17.62
N ILE A 150 15.52 3.14 17.17
CA ILE A 150 14.19 3.00 17.79
C ILE A 150 14.34 2.50 19.23
N ARG A 151 15.10 1.42 19.44
CA ARG A 151 15.34 0.83 20.77
C ARG A 151 16.10 1.77 21.71
N ALA A 152 16.90 2.69 21.16
CA ALA A 152 17.62 3.69 21.96
C ALA A 152 16.71 4.73 22.61
N ALA A 153 15.43 4.77 22.24
CA ALA A 153 14.41 5.66 22.82
C ALA A 153 14.84 7.13 22.87
N ARG A 154 15.45 7.61 21.78
CA ARG A 154 15.98 8.97 21.71
C ARG A 154 14.87 10.02 21.82
N PRO A 155 15.06 11.09 22.61
CA PRO A 155 14.13 12.21 22.63
C PRO A 155 14.00 12.84 21.25
N VAL A 156 12.75 13.20 20.90
CA VAL A 156 12.41 13.99 19.71
C VAL A 156 11.79 15.29 20.17
N THR A 157 12.42 16.41 19.83
CA THR A 157 12.03 17.75 20.26
C THR A 157 11.86 18.68 19.08
N ALA A 158 11.06 19.72 19.27
CA ALA A 158 10.91 20.78 18.28
C ALA A 158 11.13 22.14 18.94
N ARG A 159 11.86 23.02 18.24
CA ARG A 159 12.08 24.41 18.68
C ARG A 159 12.09 25.36 17.49
N ARG A 160 11.87 26.63 17.75
CA ARG A 160 12.04 27.69 16.75
C ARG A 160 13.35 28.41 16.97
N VAL A 161 14.01 28.76 15.90
CA VAL A 161 15.29 29.47 15.88
C VAL A 161 15.25 30.56 14.83
N SER A 162 16.04 31.62 14.99
CA SER A 162 16.22 32.59 13.92
C SER A 162 16.99 31.99 12.74
N PRO A 163 16.87 32.55 11.53
CA PRO A 163 17.66 32.12 10.38
C PRO A 163 19.17 32.18 10.63
N GLU A 164 19.65 33.18 11.43
CA GLU A 164 21.06 33.35 11.81
C GLU A 164 21.51 32.21 12.73
N GLU A 165 20.69 31.85 13.73
CA GLU A 165 20.96 30.71 14.62
C GLU A 165 20.97 29.41 13.80
N MET A 166 20.00 29.20 12.92
CA MET A 166 19.96 28.03 12.06
C MET A 166 21.22 27.87 11.22
N ALA A 167 21.74 28.95 10.66
CA ALA A 167 22.95 28.92 9.82
C ALA A 167 24.20 28.45 10.60
N SER A 168 24.21 28.57 11.93
CA SER A 168 25.30 28.10 12.81
C SER A 168 25.17 26.64 13.25
N LEU A 169 24.07 25.99 12.94
CA LEU A 169 23.74 24.63 13.37
C LEU A 169 23.95 23.62 12.23
N PRO A 170 24.26 22.34 12.53
CA PRO A 170 24.42 21.29 11.53
C PRO A 170 23.03 20.78 11.05
N VAL A 171 22.19 21.69 10.55
CA VAL A 171 20.82 21.37 10.13
C VAL A 171 20.83 20.69 8.77
N ARG A 172 20.17 19.54 8.67
CA ARG A 172 19.83 18.92 7.39
C ARG A 172 18.64 19.67 6.81
N THR A 173 18.85 20.38 5.71
CA THR A 173 17.80 21.16 5.06
C THR A 173 17.95 21.13 3.55
N ARG A 174 16.82 21.19 2.86
CA ARG A 174 16.76 21.43 1.41
C ARG A 174 16.67 22.91 1.05
N GLY A 175 16.93 23.78 2.03
CA GLY A 175 16.72 25.21 1.96
C GLY A 175 15.36 25.62 2.52
N LEU A 176 15.23 26.90 2.80
CA LEU A 176 13.95 27.52 3.17
C LEU A 176 13.19 27.91 1.90
N PRO A 177 11.84 27.94 1.92
CA PRO A 177 11.07 28.51 0.82
C PRO A 177 11.53 29.92 0.46
N GLU A 178 11.50 30.26 -0.81
CA GLU A 178 11.85 31.61 -1.27
C GLU A 178 10.96 32.65 -0.59
N GLY A 179 11.58 33.71 -0.05
CA GLY A 179 10.88 34.74 0.71
C GLY A 179 10.47 34.35 2.12
N HIS A 180 11.00 33.26 2.67
CA HIS A 180 10.73 32.90 4.07
C HIS A 180 11.15 34.04 5.01
N ALA A 181 10.21 34.51 5.82
CA ALA A 181 10.44 35.51 6.86
C ALA A 181 10.01 34.96 8.22
N GLY A 182 10.86 35.19 9.24
CA GLY A 182 10.62 34.78 10.61
C GLY A 182 11.35 33.52 11.04
N ASP A 183 11.02 33.03 12.22
CA ASP A 183 11.69 31.89 12.85
C ASP A 183 11.45 30.59 12.07
N VAL A 184 12.46 29.77 12.02
CA VAL A 184 12.46 28.44 11.40
C VAL A 184 12.19 27.39 12.48
N ARG A 185 11.24 26.48 12.24
CA ARG A 185 10.99 25.36 13.14
C ARG A 185 11.96 24.22 12.81
N LEU A 186 12.76 23.84 13.80
CA LEU A 186 13.64 22.68 13.77
C LEU A 186 13.03 21.52 14.56
N VAL A 187 13.21 20.32 14.04
CA VAL A 187 12.93 19.06 14.73
C VAL A 187 14.24 18.32 14.91
N GLU A 188 14.49 17.87 16.13
CA GLU A 188 15.70 17.16 16.52
C GLU A 188 15.34 15.75 17.02
N ILE A 189 16.00 14.74 16.47
CA ILE A 189 16.14 13.42 17.06
C ILE A 189 17.50 13.38 17.72
N ALA A 190 17.55 13.40 19.04
CA ALA A 190 18.76 13.64 19.82
C ALA A 190 19.96 12.78 19.38
N GLY A 191 21.01 13.44 18.87
CA GLY A 191 22.25 12.81 18.41
C GLY A 191 22.13 12.03 17.08
N VAL A 192 21.00 12.17 16.35
CA VAL A 192 20.76 11.47 15.06
C VAL A 192 20.38 12.43 13.95
N ASP A 193 19.40 13.30 14.16
CA ASP A 193 18.90 14.21 13.12
C ASP A 193 18.58 15.58 13.68
N LEU A 194 18.87 16.61 12.90
CA LEU A 194 18.39 17.97 13.12
C LEU A 194 17.92 18.53 11.78
N ASN A 195 16.64 18.77 11.63
CA ASN A 195 16.03 19.07 10.34
C ASN A 195 15.03 20.23 10.41
N THR A 196 14.88 20.99 9.32
CA THR A 196 13.78 21.96 9.18
C THR A 196 12.49 21.21 8.91
N CYS A 197 11.52 21.24 9.81
CA CYS A 197 10.26 20.53 9.64
C CYS A 197 9.09 21.23 10.32
N GLY A 198 7.98 21.41 9.57
CA GLY A 198 6.71 21.97 10.07
C GLY A 198 5.74 20.91 10.57
N GLY A 199 6.02 19.63 10.36
CA GLY A 199 5.11 18.53 10.67
C GLY A 199 5.01 18.17 12.15
N THR A 200 4.15 17.22 12.47
CA THR A 200 3.99 16.71 13.84
C THR A 200 4.83 15.46 14.04
N HIS A 201 5.45 15.36 15.22
CA HIS A 201 6.40 14.28 15.55
C HIS A 201 6.06 13.64 16.90
N LEU A 202 6.52 12.39 17.07
CA LEU A 202 6.53 11.68 18.35
C LEU A 202 7.45 12.39 19.36
N ALA A 203 7.35 12.04 20.63
CA ALA A 203 8.25 12.55 21.66
C ALA A 203 9.52 11.70 21.83
N SER A 204 9.51 10.47 21.33
CA SER A 204 10.64 9.54 21.39
C SER A 204 10.66 8.61 20.18
N THR A 205 11.85 8.20 19.75
CA THR A 205 11.99 7.18 18.70
C THR A 205 11.37 5.83 19.10
N ALA A 206 11.27 5.51 20.40
CA ALA A 206 10.59 4.30 20.86
C ALA A 206 9.10 4.25 20.46
N GLU A 207 8.44 5.40 20.32
CA GLU A 207 7.04 5.46 19.89
C GLU A 207 6.83 5.14 18.40
N ILE A 208 7.90 5.08 17.60
CA ILE A 208 7.88 4.52 16.25
C ILE A 208 7.53 3.02 16.30
N GLU A 209 7.79 2.34 17.42
CA GLU A 209 7.57 0.92 17.68
C GLU A 209 8.39 0.00 16.78
N ALA A 210 8.18 0.06 15.47
CA ALA A 210 8.91 -0.68 14.46
C ALA A 210 8.87 0.07 13.12
N LEU A 211 9.88 -0.14 12.27
CA LEU A 211 9.87 0.30 10.89
C LEU A 211 10.20 -0.90 10.00
N LYS A 212 9.43 -1.09 8.93
CA LYS A 212 9.64 -2.16 7.95
C LYS A 212 9.84 -1.60 6.57
N LEU A 213 10.95 -1.98 5.94
CA LEU A 213 11.19 -1.74 4.52
C LEU A 213 10.40 -2.76 3.69
N LEU A 214 9.70 -2.29 2.66
CA LEU A 214 8.76 -3.13 1.88
C LEU A 214 9.30 -3.56 0.53
N GLY A 215 10.21 -2.78 -0.03
CA GLY A 215 10.78 -3.03 -1.35
C GLY A 215 11.27 -1.74 -2.00
N THR A 216 11.77 -1.85 -3.22
CA THR A 216 12.36 -0.75 -3.96
C THR A 216 11.77 -0.63 -5.36
N GLU A 217 11.81 0.59 -5.89
CA GLU A 217 11.51 0.90 -7.28
C GLU A 217 12.67 1.72 -7.88
N ARG A 218 13.13 1.34 -9.07
CA ARG A 218 14.20 2.08 -9.74
C ARG A 218 13.66 3.37 -10.36
N LEU A 219 14.30 4.49 -10.06
CA LEU A 219 14.00 5.79 -10.64
C LEU A 219 15.12 6.26 -11.56
N ARG A 220 14.83 7.29 -12.36
CA ARG A 220 15.87 8.01 -13.12
C ARG A 220 16.75 8.79 -12.16
N GLY A 221 17.96 8.28 -11.90
CA GLY A 221 18.96 8.93 -11.02
C GLY A 221 18.91 8.47 -9.57
N GLY A 222 18.14 7.42 -9.22
CA GLY A 222 18.05 6.93 -7.85
C GLY A 222 17.19 5.71 -7.65
N THR A 223 16.89 5.44 -6.40
CA THR A 223 16.02 4.35 -5.98
C THR A 223 14.99 4.86 -4.98
N ARG A 224 13.72 4.56 -5.23
CA ARG A 224 12.63 4.77 -4.26
C ARG A 224 12.55 3.55 -3.35
N LEU A 225 12.58 3.80 -2.05
CA LEU A 225 12.49 2.78 -1.00
C LEU A 225 11.20 2.96 -0.24
N PHE A 226 10.34 1.94 -0.28
CA PHE A 226 9.05 1.93 0.41
C PHE A 226 9.19 1.45 1.85
N PHE A 227 8.45 2.06 2.76
CA PHE A 227 8.43 1.67 4.16
C PHE A 227 7.08 1.91 4.81
N VAL A 228 6.91 1.32 5.99
CA VAL A 228 5.84 1.60 6.95
C VAL A 228 6.41 1.59 8.36
N ALA A 229 5.78 2.35 9.27
CA ALA A 229 6.18 2.40 10.67
C ALA A 229 4.99 2.14 11.62
N GLY A 230 5.27 1.76 12.85
CA GLY A 230 4.33 1.68 13.95
C GLY A 230 3.12 0.78 13.69
N GLY A 231 1.95 1.30 13.94
CA GLY A 231 0.69 0.60 13.79
C GLY A 231 0.47 -0.01 12.41
N ARG A 232 1.03 0.57 11.34
CA ARG A 232 0.96 0.02 9.98
C ARG A 232 1.72 -1.31 9.87
N VAL A 233 2.87 -1.45 10.56
CA VAL A 233 3.63 -2.71 10.60
C VAL A 233 2.79 -3.82 11.23
N ARG A 234 2.16 -3.55 12.40
CA ARG A 234 1.31 -4.53 13.09
C ARG A 234 0.10 -4.93 12.25
N ARG A 235 -0.61 -3.98 11.64
CA ARG A 235 -1.75 -4.27 10.75
C ARG A 235 -1.33 -5.13 9.56
N ARG A 236 -0.18 -4.82 8.96
CA ARG A 236 0.34 -5.56 7.83
C ARG A 236 0.75 -6.99 8.22
N LEU A 237 1.41 -7.15 9.37
CA LEU A 237 1.74 -8.48 9.91
C LEU A 237 0.47 -9.29 10.20
N GLY A 238 -0.55 -8.70 10.82
CA GLY A 238 -1.84 -9.35 11.05
C GLY A 238 -2.49 -9.84 9.76
N ALA A 239 -2.53 -9.00 8.71
CA ALA A 239 -3.08 -9.39 7.42
C ALA A 239 -2.26 -10.50 6.72
N HIS A 240 -0.93 -10.54 6.94
CA HIS A 240 -0.09 -11.64 6.45
C HIS A 240 -0.42 -12.94 7.20
N GLU A 241 -0.54 -12.89 8.53
CA GLU A 241 -0.87 -14.06 9.35
C GLU A 241 -2.24 -14.64 9.00
N GLU A 242 -3.26 -13.81 8.82
CA GLU A 242 -4.59 -14.26 8.36
C GLU A 242 -4.55 -14.97 7.00
N ARG A 243 -3.77 -14.44 6.05
CA ARG A 243 -3.57 -15.10 4.75
C ARG A 243 -2.84 -16.43 4.89
N ASN A 244 -1.76 -16.45 5.66
CA ASN A 244 -0.97 -17.66 5.87
C ASN A 244 -1.80 -18.73 6.59
N ALA A 245 -2.62 -18.35 7.56
CA ALA A 245 -3.53 -19.28 8.22
C ALA A 245 -4.47 -19.97 7.22
N LYS A 246 -5.07 -19.21 6.30
CA LYS A 246 -5.90 -19.78 5.22
C LYS A 246 -5.11 -20.69 4.29
N LEU A 247 -3.89 -20.27 3.91
CA LEU A 247 -3.04 -21.07 3.04
C LEU A 247 -2.58 -22.37 3.69
N ARG A 248 -2.23 -22.36 5.00
CA ARG A 248 -1.91 -23.57 5.76
C ARG A 248 -3.05 -24.59 5.71
N VAL A 249 -4.29 -24.14 5.88
CA VAL A 249 -5.47 -25.02 5.80
C VAL A 249 -5.67 -25.58 4.39
N LEU A 250 -5.61 -24.72 3.36
CA LEU A 250 -5.82 -25.12 1.97
C LEU A 250 -4.75 -26.06 1.45
N LEU A 251 -3.51 -25.87 1.85
CA LEU A 251 -2.35 -26.60 1.32
C LEU A 251 -1.95 -27.78 2.21
N GLY A 252 -2.37 -27.77 3.48
CA GLY A 252 -1.95 -28.80 4.45
C GLY A 252 -0.46 -28.73 4.79
N ALA A 253 0.14 -27.52 4.77
CA ALA A 253 1.57 -27.30 4.97
C ALA A 253 1.84 -26.19 6.00
N PRO A 254 2.93 -26.26 6.78
CA PRO A 254 3.35 -25.16 7.66
C PRO A 254 3.88 -23.98 6.83
N ASP A 255 4.01 -22.78 7.45
CA ASP A 255 4.44 -21.55 6.77
C ASP A 255 5.73 -21.71 5.95
N ALA A 256 6.72 -22.39 6.53
CA ALA A 256 8.02 -22.61 5.87
C ALA A 256 7.93 -23.49 4.61
N GLY A 257 6.85 -24.28 4.46
CA GLY A 257 6.65 -25.19 3.32
C GLY A 257 5.54 -24.76 2.36
N LEU A 258 4.98 -23.55 2.51
CA LEU A 258 3.86 -23.11 1.66
C LEU A 258 4.27 -22.96 0.20
N ALA A 259 5.41 -22.35 -0.05
CA ALA A 259 5.89 -22.07 -1.41
C ALA A 259 6.19 -23.41 -2.15
N GLU A 260 6.96 -24.27 -1.54
CA GLU A 260 7.31 -25.59 -2.09
C GLU A 260 6.08 -26.47 -2.33
N THR A 261 5.09 -26.39 -1.42
CA THR A 261 3.81 -27.10 -1.60
C THR A 261 3.02 -26.58 -2.78
N VAL A 262 3.00 -25.26 -3.00
CA VAL A 262 2.36 -24.65 -4.18
C VAL A 262 3.05 -25.11 -5.46
N GLU A 263 4.38 -25.05 -5.51
CA GLU A 263 5.17 -25.51 -6.68
C GLU A 263 4.90 -26.96 -6.99
N ALA A 264 4.92 -27.85 -5.97
CA ALA A 264 4.63 -29.26 -6.14
C ALA A 264 3.21 -29.50 -6.67
N LYS A 265 2.20 -28.80 -6.15
CA LYS A 265 0.80 -28.92 -6.62
C LYS A 265 0.63 -28.38 -8.05
N LEU A 266 1.31 -27.31 -8.43
CA LEU A 266 1.31 -26.80 -9.81
C LEU A 266 1.96 -27.81 -10.78
N GLY A 267 3.06 -28.44 -10.37
CA GLY A 267 3.69 -29.54 -11.11
C GLY A 267 2.74 -30.73 -11.29
N GLN A 268 2.10 -31.18 -10.21
CA GLN A 268 1.11 -32.26 -10.25
C GLN A 268 -0.06 -31.93 -11.20
N LEU A 269 -0.55 -30.70 -11.15
CA LEU A 269 -1.63 -30.23 -12.04
C LEU A 269 -1.20 -30.26 -13.51
N ALA A 270 0.03 -29.84 -13.81
CA ALA A 270 0.57 -29.87 -15.16
C ALA A 270 0.70 -31.32 -15.69
N GLU A 271 1.22 -32.24 -14.88
CA GLU A 271 1.32 -33.67 -15.25
C GLU A 271 -0.06 -34.33 -15.40
N ALA A 272 -1.00 -34.05 -14.49
CA ALA A 272 -2.38 -34.52 -14.62
C ALA A 272 -3.04 -34.01 -15.91
N GLY A 273 -2.78 -32.74 -16.28
CA GLY A 273 -3.25 -32.16 -17.53
C GLY A 273 -2.66 -32.82 -18.77
N LYS A 274 -1.39 -33.24 -18.73
CA LYS A 274 -0.79 -34.03 -19.81
C LYS A 274 -1.39 -35.44 -19.91
N ALA A 275 -1.52 -36.11 -18.78
CA ALA A 275 -2.11 -37.44 -18.71
C ALA A 275 -3.58 -37.44 -19.20
N LEU A 276 -4.34 -36.45 -18.82
CA LEU A 276 -5.72 -36.28 -19.28
C LEU A 276 -5.79 -36.12 -20.82
N ARG A 277 -4.91 -35.26 -21.40
CA ARG A 277 -4.87 -35.07 -22.85
C ARG A 277 -4.49 -36.36 -23.61
N ALA A 278 -3.51 -37.10 -23.06
CA ALA A 278 -3.13 -38.38 -23.64
C ALA A 278 -4.26 -39.41 -23.61
N ALA A 279 -4.95 -39.53 -22.46
CA ALA A 279 -6.11 -40.41 -22.33
C ALA A 279 -7.30 -39.99 -23.24
N GLU A 280 -7.51 -38.67 -23.41
CA GLU A 280 -8.53 -38.18 -24.35
C GLU A 280 -8.15 -38.47 -25.83
N GLU A 281 -6.87 -38.47 -26.16
CA GLU A 281 -6.37 -38.82 -27.49
C GLU A 281 -6.57 -40.32 -27.79
N GLU A 282 -6.15 -41.19 -26.87
CA GLU A 282 -6.37 -42.63 -26.95
C GLU A 282 -7.87 -42.98 -27.04
N LEU A 283 -8.71 -42.31 -26.23
CA LEU A 283 -10.15 -42.50 -26.27
C LEU A 283 -10.72 -42.05 -27.63
N ALA A 284 -10.28 -40.93 -28.18
CA ALA A 284 -10.71 -40.42 -29.46
C ALA A 284 -10.34 -41.39 -30.60
N GLU A 285 -9.11 -41.98 -30.57
CA GLU A 285 -8.69 -43.02 -31.50
C GLU A 285 -9.58 -44.26 -31.43
N ALA A 286 -9.77 -44.81 -30.24
CA ALA A 286 -10.61 -46.01 -30.05
C ALA A 286 -12.07 -45.76 -30.49
N LYS A 287 -12.60 -44.56 -30.23
CA LYS A 287 -13.96 -44.20 -30.69
C LYS A 287 -14.02 -44.04 -32.22
N ALA A 288 -13.04 -43.44 -32.84
CA ALA A 288 -12.97 -43.30 -34.29
C ALA A 288 -12.88 -44.67 -34.99
N GLU A 289 -12.06 -45.58 -34.47
CA GLU A 289 -11.95 -46.95 -34.99
C GLU A 289 -13.25 -47.74 -34.83
N ALA A 290 -13.94 -47.60 -33.69
CA ALA A 290 -15.23 -48.24 -33.46
C ALA A 290 -16.36 -47.72 -34.40
N LEU A 291 -16.23 -46.49 -34.92
CA LEU A 291 -17.18 -45.91 -35.87
C LEU A 291 -16.86 -46.35 -37.33
N ALA A 292 -15.69 -46.87 -37.62
CA ALA A 292 -15.28 -47.28 -38.95
C ALA A 292 -15.88 -48.66 -39.33
N VAL A 293 -17.19 -48.70 -39.58
CA VAL A 293 -17.88 -49.92 -39.99
C VAL A 293 -17.70 -50.15 -41.50
N PRO A 294 -17.14 -51.31 -41.93
CA PRO A 294 -16.97 -51.60 -43.35
C PRO A 294 -18.27 -51.50 -44.11
N GLY A 295 -18.31 -50.73 -45.21
CA GLY A 295 -19.47 -50.57 -46.09
C GLY A 295 -20.51 -49.58 -45.65
N ALA A 296 -20.38 -48.93 -44.50
CA ALA A 296 -21.29 -47.87 -44.03
C ALA A 296 -20.92 -46.54 -44.72
N ALA A 297 -21.82 -45.99 -45.51
CA ALA A 297 -21.63 -44.68 -46.16
C ALA A 297 -21.77 -43.49 -45.17
N VAL A 298 -22.62 -43.64 -44.14
CA VAL A 298 -22.85 -42.63 -43.07
C VAL A 298 -22.92 -43.31 -41.71
N VAL A 299 -22.23 -42.78 -40.74
CA VAL A 299 -22.27 -43.19 -39.31
C VAL A 299 -22.71 -42.00 -38.44
N ASP A 300 -23.63 -42.24 -37.51
CA ASP A 300 -24.07 -41.26 -36.51
C ASP A 300 -23.56 -41.69 -35.11
N ALA A 301 -23.00 -40.75 -34.37
CA ALA A 301 -22.53 -41.01 -33.03
C ALA A 301 -22.77 -39.81 -32.10
N HIS A 302 -23.37 -40.09 -30.96
CA HIS A 302 -23.55 -39.10 -29.88
C HIS A 302 -22.58 -39.34 -28.73
N PHE A 303 -21.88 -38.27 -28.29
CA PHE A 303 -20.91 -38.31 -27.18
C PHE A 303 -21.35 -37.41 -26.06
N GLU A 304 -22.14 -37.94 -25.13
CA GLU A 304 -22.64 -37.19 -24.01
C GLU A 304 -21.48 -36.59 -23.15
N GLY A 305 -21.62 -35.31 -22.77
CA GLY A 305 -20.66 -34.60 -21.90
C GLY A 305 -19.33 -34.27 -22.53
N ARG A 306 -19.09 -34.58 -23.83
CA ARG A 306 -17.82 -34.26 -24.52
C ARG A 306 -17.86 -32.87 -25.17
N ASP A 307 -16.72 -32.23 -25.26
CA ASP A 307 -16.60 -30.92 -25.90
C ASP A 307 -16.29 -31.03 -27.41
N LEU A 308 -16.39 -29.91 -28.10
CA LEU A 308 -16.11 -29.83 -29.54
C LEU A 308 -14.66 -30.23 -29.88
N ALA A 309 -13.70 -30.00 -28.95
CA ALA A 309 -12.32 -30.37 -29.15
C ALA A 309 -12.15 -31.91 -29.23
N PHE A 310 -12.89 -32.63 -28.36
CA PHE A 310 -12.93 -34.08 -28.41
C PHE A 310 -13.57 -34.58 -29.71
N LEU A 311 -14.73 -34.04 -30.09
CA LEU A 311 -15.38 -34.42 -31.36
C LEU A 311 -14.51 -34.16 -32.57
N THR A 312 -13.75 -33.04 -32.55
CA THR A 312 -12.81 -32.72 -33.61
C THR A 312 -11.66 -33.75 -33.70
N ARG A 313 -11.15 -34.22 -32.53
CA ARG A 313 -10.13 -35.29 -32.50
C ARG A 313 -10.67 -36.57 -33.07
N VAL A 314 -11.85 -37.03 -32.66
CA VAL A 314 -12.53 -38.21 -33.19
C VAL A 314 -12.73 -38.07 -34.70
N GLY A 315 -13.26 -36.96 -35.19
CA GLY A 315 -13.51 -36.71 -36.60
C GLY A 315 -12.21 -36.71 -37.44
N LYS A 316 -11.14 -36.08 -36.98
CA LYS A 316 -9.82 -36.10 -37.62
C LYS A 316 -9.28 -37.56 -37.74
N ARG A 317 -9.32 -38.31 -36.65
CA ARG A 317 -8.85 -39.69 -36.65
C ARG A 317 -9.72 -40.56 -37.58
N PHE A 318 -11.03 -40.46 -37.50
CA PHE A 318 -11.97 -41.16 -38.37
C PHE A 318 -11.65 -40.91 -39.87
N SER A 319 -11.47 -39.65 -40.24
CA SER A 319 -11.11 -39.24 -41.61
C SER A 319 -9.77 -39.79 -42.09
N SER A 320 -8.89 -40.21 -41.21
CA SER A 320 -7.56 -40.78 -41.54
C SER A 320 -7.58 -42.30 -41.71
N LEU A 321 -8.73 -42.96 -41.41
CA LEU A 321 -8.86 -44.42 -41.55
C LEU A 321 -9.10 -44.83 -43.01
N PRO A 322 -8.79 -46.09 -43.39
CA PRO A 322 -9.04 -46.60 -44.75
C PRO A 322 -10.52 -46.61 -45.08
N ALA A 323 -10.91 -46.03 -46.21
CA ALA A 323 -12.27 -45.95 -46.73
C ALA A 323 -13.29 -45.33 -45.73
N PRO A 324 -13.04 -44.11 -45.23
CA PRO A 324 -13.94 -43.48 -44.31
C PRO A 324 -15.24 -43.05 -44.98
N GLY A 325 -16.38 -43.39 -44.38
CA GLY A 325 -17.66 -42.80 -44.73
C GLY A 325 -17.81 -41.36 -44.21
N VAL A 326 -19.03 -40.85 -44.14
CA VAL A 326 -19.38 -39.59 -43.48
C VAL A 326 -19.76 -39.89 -42.03
N ALA A 327 -19.13 -39.22 -41.06
CA ALA A 327 -19.48 -39.33 -39.67
C ALA A 327 -20.20 -38.06 -39.20
N LEU A 328 -21.43 -38.20 -38.64
CA LEU A 328 -22.17 -37.17 -37.94
C LEU A 328 -21.86 -37.31 -36.44
N LEU A 329 -21.04 -36.42 -35.89
CA LEU A 329 -20.67 -36.44 -34.48
C LEU A 329 -21.43 -35.35 -33.70
N THR A 330 -22.18 -35.74 -32.69
CA THR A 330 -23.00 -34.85 -31.89
C THR A 330 -22.62 -34.97 -30.40
N SER A 331 -22.85 -33.90 -29.62
CA SER A 331 -22.69 -33.91 -28.18
C SER A 331 -23.72 -32.99 -27.52
N ALA A 332 -24.33 -33.46 -26.42
CA ALA A 332 -25.08 -32.62 -25.52
C ALA A 332 -24.20 -32.30 -24.31
N ARG A 333 -23.71 -31.06 -24.21
CA ARG A 333 -23.09 -30.58 -23.01
C ARG A 333 -24.20 -30.18 -22.06
N GLY A 334 -24.54 -31.01 -21.06
CA GLY A 334 -25.30 -30.57 -19.91
C GLY A 334 -24.58 -29.34 -19.30
N ALA A 335 -25.32 -28.27 -18.97
CA ALA A 335 -24.76 -27.13 -18.27
C ALA A 335 -24.20 -27.65 -16.94
N LEU A 336 -22.90 -27.88 -16.89
CA LEU A 336 -22.21 -28.00 -15.62
C LEU A 336 -22.39 -26.64 -14.97
N GLY A 337 -23.17 -26.60 -13.86
CA GLY A 337 -23.32 -25.39 -13.04
C GLY A 337 -21.96 -24.87 -12.68
N GLY A 338 -21.51 -23.84 -13.39
CA GLY A 338 -20.38 -23.04 -12.97
C GLY A 338 -20.73 -22.39 -11.63
N PRO A 339 -19.78 -22.14 -10.74
CA PRO A 339 -20.07 -21.44 -9.50
C PRO A 339 -20.81 -20.15 -9.85
N GLU A 340 -21.97 -19.94 -9.22
CA GLU A 340 -22.79 -18.75 -9.39
C GLU A 340 -21.89 -17.51 -9.27
N ARG A 341 -21.81 -16.70 -10.31
CA ARG A 341 -21.21 -15.40 -10.24
C ARG A 341 -22.07 -14.59 -9.27
N ARG A 342 -21.51 -14.32 -8.07
CA ARG A 342 -22.09 -13.30 -7.20
C ARG A 342 -22.16 -11.98 -7.99
N PRO A 343 -23.26 -11.23 -7.87
CA PRO A 343 -23.38 -9.95 -8.55
C PRO A 343 -22.27 -9.02 -8.08
N ALA A 344 -21.67 -8.33 -9.03
CA ALA A 344 -20.70 -7.27 -8.80
C ALA A 344 -21.37 -6.13 -8.02
N GLY A 345 -20.80 -5.79 -6.89
CA GLY A 345 -21.25 -4.67 -6.07
C GLY A 345 -20.41 -4.56 -4.80
N ALA A 346 -19.21 -4.04 -4.92
CA ALA A 346 -18.51 -3.22 -3.91
C ALA A 346 -17.16 -2.81 -4.50
N ASP A 347 -17.09 -1.56 -4.90
CA ASP A 347 -15.92 -0.90 -5.44
C ASP A 347 -14.80 -0.79 -4.42
N GLY A 348 -13.58 -1.13 -4.86
CA GLY A 348 -12.32 -0.74 -4.25
C GLY A 348 -11.20 -0.96 -5.27
N PRO A 349 -10.42 0.08 -5.61
CA PRO A 349 -9.43 -0.03 -6.68
C PRO A 349 -8.17 -0.76 -6.20
N PHE A 350 -7.98 -1.97 -6.64
CA PHE A 350 -6.69 -2.63 -6.59
C PHE A 350 -6.12 -2.75 -8.00
N LEU A 351 -5.43 -1.71 -8.44
CA LEU A 351 -4.52 -1.76 -9.58
C LEU A 351 -3.11 -2.10 -9.07
N GLY A 352 -2.89 -3.39 -8.78
CA GLY A 352 -1.55 -3.95 -8.71
C GLY A 352 -1.19 -4.50 -10.10
N ARG A 353 -0.26 -3.85 -10.82
CA ARG A 353 0.40 -4.47 -11.97
C ARG A 353 1.13 -5.72 -11.50
N PRO A 354 1.14 -6.80 -12.30
CA PRO A 354 1.90 -7.98 -11.95
C PRO A 354 3.40 -7.65 -11.94
N LEU A 355 4.05 -7.96 -10.81
CA LEU A 355 5.51 -7.98 -10.71
C LEU A 355 6.02 -9.07 -11.63
N SER A 356 6.76 -8.68 -12.66
CA SER A 356 7.56 -9.59 -13.46
C SER A 356 8.69 -10.15 -12.59
N LEU A 357 8.62 -11.43 -12.28
CA LEU A 357 9.73 -12.18 -11.72
C LEU A 357 10.81 -12.29 -12.81
N PRO A 358 12.10 -12.05 -12.50
CA PRO A 358 13.17 -12.38 -13.41
C PRO A 358 13.26 -13.90 -13.55
N ALA A 359 13.40 -14.37 -14.77
CA ALA A 359 13.72 -15.76 -15.08
C ALA A 359 15.03 -16.16 -14.41
N LEU A 360 15.03 -17.31 -13.73
CA LEU A 360 16.24 -18.05 -13.36
C LEU A 360 16.89 -18.64 -14.60
#